data_d49bd792135a15e3f6e66628ee0b5767
#
_entry.id   d49bd792135a15e3f6e66628ee0b5767
#
_cell.length_a   1.000
_cell.length_b   1.000
_cell.length_c   1.000
_cell.angle_alpha   90.00
_cell.angle_beta   90.00
_cell.angle_gamma   90.00
#
_symmetry.space_group_name_H-M   'P 1'
#
loop_
_entity.id
_entity.type
_entity.pdbx_description
1 polymer ?
#
loop_
_entity_poly.entity_id
_entity_poly.type
_entity_poly.pdbx_seq_one_letter_code
_entity_poly.pdbx_strand_id
1 'polypeptide(L)'
;MSEITSSRLRFAINLGNAVLAHLGETGEPAGLTVELSHRLATRWGVTAEFVPYPAAGKVVADAGGDHWDIAFLAIDPAREATLRFTPPYITIQGTALVRAGSPCQSVADMDRPATTINVGQNAAYDLWLTRHLQHASLNRLPSSQEAIDAFLAGEGDMVAGIRQPLEATARQHAGVRVLADNFTEIQQAICVARADVAGFNAVNDALSEWRADGSLEALIARQLSKAE
;
A
#
# COMPACT_ATOMS: atom_id res chain seq x y z
N MET A 1 -12.36 -19.83 20.05
CA MET A 1 -12.95 -19.44 18.75
C MET A 1 -13.81 -18.23 19.04
N SER A 2 -13.32 -17.03 18.72
CA SER A 2 -14.13 -15.81 18.83
C SER A 2 -15.16 -15.85 17.71
N GLU A 3 -16.43 -15.91 18.06
CA GLU A 3 -17.53 -15.94 17.10
C GLU A 3 -17.58 -14.58 16.39
N ILE A 4 -17.36 -14.56 15.09
CA ILE A 4 -17.74 -13.44 14.24
C ILE A 4 -19.25 -13.48 14.14
N THR A 5 -19.92 -12.61 14.92
CA THR A 5 -21.38 -12.58 15.03
C THR A 5 -22.07 -11.83 13.88
N SER A 6 -21.32 -11.15 13.05
CA SER A 6 -21.83 -10.42 11.88
C SER A 6 -22.03 -11.36 10.68
N SER A 7 -23.13 -11.18 9.94
CA SER A 7 -23.37 -11.90 8.68
C SER A 7 -22.53 -11.35 7.52
N ARG A 8 -21.85 -10.21 7.70
CA ARG A 8 -20.99 -9.54 6.73
C ARG A 8 -19.79 -8.92 7.41
N LEU A 9 -18.69 -8.76 6.67
CA LEU A 9 -17.50 -8.03 7.06
C LEU A 9 -17.13 -7.01 5.99
N ARG A 10 -16.79 -5.81 6.44
CA ARG A 10 -16.37 -4.70 5.58
C ARG A 10 -14.86 -4.67 5.51
N PHE A 11 -14.36 -4.75 4.29
CA PHE A 11 -12.93 -4.72 4.00
C PHE A 11 -12.55 -3.38 3.35
N ALA A 12 -11.71 -2.61 4.01
CA ALA A 12 -11.15 -1.39 3.43
C ALA A 12 -10.12 -1.76 2.36
N ILE A 13 -10.37 -1.35 1.13
CA ILE A 13 -9.51 -1.62 -0.03
C ILE A 13 -8.79 -0.34 -0.44
N ASN A 14 -7.48 -0.31 -0.24
CA ASN A 14 -6.63 0.83 -0.58
C ASN A 14 -6.26 0.81 -2.07
N LEU A 15 -6.98 1.54 -2.89
CA LEU A 15 -6.71 1.69 -4.33
C LEU A 15 -5.46 2.54 -4.62
N GLY A 16 -4.92 3.24 -3.62
CA GLY A 16 -3.66 3.98 -3.74
C GLY A 16 -2.40 3.10 -3.87
N ASN A 17 -2.56 1.77 -3.73
CA ASN A 17 -1.51 0.79 -3.96
C ASN A 17 -1.93 -0.16 -5.09
N ALA A 18 -1.67 0.25 -6.33
CA ALA A 18 -2.09 -0.46 -7.54
C ALA A 18 -1.49 -1.87 -7.68
N VAL A 19 -0.39 -2.18 -6.99
CA VAL A 19 0.19 -3.54 -6.95
C VAL A 19 -0.73 -4.52 -6.23
N LEU A 20 -1.46 -4.05 -5.22
CA LEU A 20 -2.24 -4.91 -4.33
C LEU A 20 -3.74 -4.81 -4.57
N ALA A 21 -4.22 -3.66 -5.08
CA ALA A 21 -5.63 -3.43 -5.39
C ALA A 21 -5.79 -2.41 -6.52
N HIS A 22 -6.77 -2.65 -7.38
CA HIS A 22 -7.16 -1.77 -8.47
C HIS A 22 -8.65 -1.92 -8.74
N LEU A 23 -9.22 -1.07 -9.59
CA LEU A 23 -10.55 -1.28 -10.13
C LEU A 23 -10.47 -2.22 -11.33
N GLY A 24 -11.31 -3.25 -11.33
CA GLY A 24 -11.49 -4.14 -12.47
C GLY A 24 -12.28 -3.48 -13.61
N GLU A 25 -12.49 -4.20 -14.70
CA GLU A 25 -13.24 -3.73 -15.88
C GLU A 25 -14.68 -3.31 -15.56
N THR A 26 -15.28 -3.88 -14.55
CA THR A 26 -16.65 -3.57 -14.10
C THR A 26 -16.71 -2.39 -13.13
N GLY A 27 -15.57 -1.82 -12.75
CA GLY A 27 -15.47 -0.76 -11.72
C GLY A 27 -15.46 -1.27 -10.28
N GLU A 28 -15.54 -2.59 -10.07
CA GLU A 28 -15.43 -3.20 -8.75
C GLU A 28 -13.96 -3.39 -8.35
N PRO A 29 -13.63 -3.33 -7.04
CA PRO A 29 -12.30 -3.61 -6.56
C PRO A 29 -11.82 -5.03 -6.94
N ALA A 30 -10.56 -5.14 -7.34
CA ALA A 30 -9.88 -6.38 -7.69
C ALA A 30 -8.44 -6.37 -7.19
N GLY A 31 -7.76 -7.50 -7.26
CA GLY A 31 -6.36 -7.66 -6.86
C GLY A 31 -6.16 -8.51 -5.61
N LEU A 32 -4.91 -8.54 -5.12
CA LEU A 32 -4.51 -9.44 -4.03
C LEU A 32 -5.31 -9.21 -2.74
N THR A 33 -5.55 -7.96 -2.36
CA THR A 33 -6.27 -7.65 -1.11
C THR A 33 -7.74 -8.06 -1.18
N VAL A 34 -8.36 -7.98 -2.36
CA VAL A 34 -9.73 -8.44 -2.59
C VAL A 34 -9.82 -9.96 -2.49
N GLU A 35 -8.86 -10.68 -3.06
CA GLU A 35 -8.78 -12.14 -2.97
C GLU A 35 -8.56 -12.61 -1.51
N LEU A 36 -7.69 -11.93 -0.76
CA LEU A 36 -7.50 -12.21 0.67
C LEU A 36 -8.79 -11.95 1.47
N SER A 37 -9.52 -10.89 1.13
CA SER A 37 -10.81 -10.56 1.76
C SER A 37 -11.86 -11.65 1.50
N HIS A 38 -11.99 -12.12 0.27
CA HIS A 38 -12.88 -13.23 -0.07
C HIS A 38 -12.51 -14.50 0.67
N ARG A 39 -11.22 -14.80 0.78
CA ARG A 39 -10.74 -15.98 1.49
C ARG A 39 -11.05 -15.91 2.98
N LEU A 40 -10.88 -14.74 3.62
CA LEU A 40 -11.28 -14.51 5.02
C LEU A 40 -12.79 -14.66 5.20
N ALA A 41 -13.58 -14.01 4.37
CA ALA A 41 -15.03 -14.09 4.44
C ALA A 41 -15.55 -15.54 4.27
N THR A 42 -15.00 -16.27 3.32
CA THR A 42 -15.33 -17.70 3.09
C THR A 42 -14.99 -18.55 4.30
N ARG A 43 -13.82 -18.33 4.91
CA ARG A 43 -13.39 -19.06 6.12
C ARG A 43 -14.38 -18.93 7.27
N TRP A 44 -14.99 -17.76 7.42
CA TRP A 44 -15.92 -17.48 8.51
C TRP A 44 -17.39 -17.58 8.12
N GLY A 45 -17.69 -17.93 6.87
CA GLY A 45 -19.07 -18.09 6.38
C GLY A 45 -19.86 -16.77 6.36
N VAL A 46 -19.18 -15.64 6.13
CA VAL A 46 -19.78 -14.31 6.07
C VAL A 46 -19.68 -13.71 4.66
N THR A 47 -20.45 -12.66 4.38
CA THR A 47 -20.37 -11.92 3.13
C THR A 47 -19.26 -10.85 3.22
N ALA A 48 -18.40 -10.77 2.19
CA ALA A 48 -17.44 -9.68 2.04
C ALA A 48 -18.14 -8.46 1.45
N GLU A 49 -17.98 -7.31 2.09
CA GLU A 49 -18.37 -5.99 1.60
C GLU A 49 -17.10 -5.16 1.42
N PHE A 50 -16.89 -4.57 0.24
CA PHE A 50 -15.70 -3.79 -0.06
C PHE A 50 -15.96 -2.31 0.10
N VAL A 51 -15.07 -1.63 0.85
CA VAL A 51 -15.08 -0.19 1.04
C VAL A 51 -13.82 0.38 0.38
N PRO A 52 -13.90 0.87 -0.86
CA PRO A 52 -12.75 1.38 -1.58
C PRO A 52 -12.31 2.75 -1.06
N TYR A 53 -10.99 2.93 -0.94
CA TYR A 53 -10.35 4.17 -0.53
C TYR A 53 -9.31 4.60 -1.57
N PRO A 54 -9.22 5.90 -1.89
CA PRO A 54 -8.26 6.40 -2.87
C PRO A 54 -6.81 6.40 -2.36
N ALA A 55 -6.62 6.35 -1.03
CA ALA A 55 -5.29 6.43 -0.41
C ALA A 55 -5.28 5.81 0.99
N ALA A 56 -4.11 5.27 1.39
CA ALA A 56 -3.89 4.64 2.70
C ALA A 56 -4.22 5.56 3.88
N GLY A 57 -3.89 6.85 3.79
CA GLY A 57 -4.18 7.82 4.84
C GLY A 57 -5.67 7.97 5.15
N LYS A 58 -6.54 7.78 4.14
CA LYS A 58 -8.00 7.80 4.31
C LYS A 58 -8.50 6.58 5.07
N VAL A 59 -7.95 5.40 4.80
CA VAL A 59 -8.24 4.18 5.57
C VAL A 59 -7.89 4.35 7.03
N VAL A 60 -6.70 4.91 7.31
CA VAL A 60 -6.23 5.17 8.69
C VAL A 60 -7.09 6.21 9.40
N ALA A 61 -7.52 7.25 8.70
CA ALA A 61 -8.39 8.28 9.29
C ALA A 61 -9.74 7.75 9.79
N ASP A 62 -10.26 6.71 9.13
CA ASP A 62 -11.52 6.05 9.48
C ASP A 62 -11.33 4.88 10.48
N ALA A 63 -10.10 4.64 10.96
CA ALA A 63 -9.81 3.56 11.89
C ALA A 63 -10.53 3.75 13.23
N GLY A 64 -11.20 2.69 13.68
CA GLY A 64 -11.98 2.69 14.94
C GLY A 64 -13.35 3.35 14.83
N GLY A 65 -13.72 3.90 13.67
CA GLY A 65 -15.08 4.26 13.30
C GLY A 65 -15.88 3.05 12.82
N ASP A 66 -17.16 3.26 12.52
CA ASP A 66 -18.02 2.21 11.96
C ASP A 66 -18.00 2.23 10.42
N HIS A 67 -16.80 2.24 9.80
CA HIS A 67 -16.63 2.32 8.36
C HIS A 67 -16.14 1.00 7.76
N TRP A 68 -15.23 0.32 8.45
CA TRP A 68 -14.66 -0.95 8.01
C TRP A 68 -14.22 -1.81 9.22
N ASP A 69 -14.07 -3.10 9.02
CA ASP A 69 -13.71 -4.08 10.04
C ASP A 69 -12.27 -4.57 9.88
N ILE A 70 -11.83 -4.79 8.64
CA ILE A 70 -10.49 -5.29 8.30
C ILE A 70 -9.91 -4.42 7.18
N ALA A 71 -8.61 -4.14 7.25
CA ALA A 71 -7.89 -3.37 6.24
C ALA A 71 -6.54 -4.02 5.88
N PHE A 72 -5.96 -3.57 4.77
CA PHE A 72 -4.67 -4.04 4.23
C PHE A 72 -3.76 -2.82 4.04
N LEU A 73 -2.81 -2.66 4.94
CA LEU A 73 -1.94 -1.48 4.98
C LEU A 73 -0.49 -1.85 5.29
N ALA A 74 0.42 -0.98 4.90
CA ALA A 74 1.80 -1.07 5.33
C ALA A 74 1.92 -0.88 6.85
N ILE A 75 2.74 -1.72 7.48
CA ILE A 75 3.16 -1.54 8.87
C ILE A 75 3.95 -0.24 8.96
N ASP A 76 3.55 0.65 9.86
CA ASP A 76 4.26 1.89 10.14
C ASP A 76 3.99 2.32 11.59
N PRO A 77 5.03 2.77 12.34
CA PRO A 77 4.88 3.21 13.73
C PRO A 77 3.80 4.29 13.92
N ALA A 78 3.64 5.20 12.95
CA ALA A 78 2.62 6.25 13.01
C ALA A 78 1.18 5.67 12.97
N ARG A 79 0.99 4.49 12.42
CA ARG A 79 -0.31 3.80 12.30
C ARG A 79 -0.60 2.89 13.48
N GLU A 80 0.41 2.41 14.19
CA GLU A 80 0.27 1.50 15.33
C GLU A 80 -0.47 2.11 16.52
N ALA A 81 -0.60 3.43 16.56
CA ALA A 81 -1.41 4.11 17.58
C ALA A 81 -2.91 3.74 17.47
N THR A 82 -3.40 3.52 16.25
CA THR A 82 -4.82 3.28 15.95
C THR A 82 -5.11 1.89 15.38
N LEU A 83 -4.09 1.21 14.86
CA LEU A 83 -4.19 -0.09 14.19
C LEU A 83 -3.39 -1.17 14.90
N ARG A 84 -3.82 -2.41 14.73
CA ARG A 84 -3.10 -3.63 15.10
C ARG A 84 -2.81 -4.44 13.85
N PHE A 85 -1.55 -4.72 13.59
CA PHE A 85 -1.06 -5.39 12.39
C PHE A 85 -0.72 -6.85 12.63
N THR A 86 -1.08 -7.72 11.69
CA THR A 86 -0.52 -9.08 11.61
C THR A 86 0.95 -9.03 11.17
N PRO A 87 1.71 -10.13 11.23
CA PRO A 87 2.95 -10.25 10.45
C PRO A 87 2.68 -9.94 8.97
N PRO A 88 3.67 -9.36 8.25
CA PRO A 88 3.49 -8.95 6.85
C PRO A 88 3.21 -10.15 5.95
N TYR A 89 2.25 -10.03 5.03
CA TYR A 89 1.99 -11.05 4.01
C TYR A 89 2.82 -10.86 2.74
N ILE A 90 3.28 -9.64 2.47
CA ILE A 90 4.17 -9.30 1.35
C ILE A 90 5.03 -8.08 1.70
N THR A 91 6.23 -8.04 1.10
CA THR A 91 7.11 -6.86 1.14
C THR A 91 7.23 -6.29 -0.27
N ILE A 92 7.04 -4.98 -0.39
CA ILE A 92 7.17 -4.21 -1.63
C ILE A 92 8.22 -3.13 -1.47
N GLN A 93 8.74 -2.60 -2.58
CA GLN A 93 9.90 -1.71 -2.56
C GLN A 93 9.51 -0.26 -2.83
N GLY A 94 10.08 0.68 -2.06
CA GLY A 94 9.99 2.11 -2.28
C GLY A 94 11.23 2.64 -2.99
N THR A 95 11.03 3.37 -4.10
CA THR A 95 12.08 4.00 -4.90
C THR A 95 11.60 5.34 -5.46
N ALA A 96 12.33 5.92 -6.41
CA ALA A 96 11.91 7.16 -7.06
C ALA A 96 12.02 7.08 -8.58
N LEU A 97 11.14 7.83 -9.25
CA LEU A 97 11.16 8.13 -10.66
C LEU A 97 11.77 9.52 -10.83
N VAL A 98 12.74 9.64 -11.70
CA VAL A 98 13.46 10.88 -12.01
C VAL A 98 13.45 11.14 -13.52
N ARG A 99 13.72 12.38 -13.93
CA ARG A 99 13.93 12.69 -15.36
C ARG A 99 15.21 12.00 -15.85
N ALA A 100 15.23 11.55 -17.10
CA ALA A 100 16.37 10.82 -17.67
C ALA A 100 17.70 11.57 -17.51
N GLY A 101 17.69 12.90 -17.68
CA GLY A 101 18.85 13.78 -17.52
C GLY A 101 19.12 14.23 -16.06
N SER A 102 18.39 13.71 -15.08
CA SER A 102 18.59 14.08 -13.67
C SER A 102 19.98 13.67 -13.17
N PRO A 103 20.65 14.52 -12.38
CA PRO A 103 21.93 14.17 -11.72
C PRO A 103 21.74 13.16 -10.57
N CYS A 104 20.51 12.91 -10.14
CA CYS A 104 20.18 11.90 -9.12
C CYS A 104 20.34 10.51 -9.72
N GLN A 105 21.38 9.76 -9.33
CA GLN A 105 21.68 8.43 -9.86
C GLN A 105 21.25 7.29 -8.92
N SER A 106 21.11 7.57 -7.64
CA SER A 106 20.78 6.61 -6.59
C SER A 106 19.87 7.23 -5.53
N VAL A 107 19.30 6.40 -4.68
CA VAL A 107 18.48 6.89 -3.54
C VAL A 107 19.27 7.74 -2.55
N ALA A 108 20.59 7.54 -2.46
CA ALA A 108 21.45 8.37 -1.65
C ALA A 108 21.55 9.83 -2.16
N ASP A 109 21.26 10.06 -3.43
CA ASP A 109 21.25 11.38 -4.04
C ASP A 109 19.94 12.16 -3.85
N MET A 110 18.91 11.53 -3.31
CA MET A 110 17.58 12.12 -3.18
C MET A 110 17.54 13.26 -2.16
N ASP A 111 18.28 13.11 -1.05
CA ASP A 111 18.25 14.06 0.08
C ASP A 111 19.26 15.22 -0.10
N ARG A 112 18.98 16.10 -1.04
CA ARG A 112 19.82 17.28 -1.30
C ARG A 112 19.04 18.58 -1.04
N PRO A 113 19.72 19.66 -0.61
CA PRO A 113 19.11 20.99 -0.53
C PRO A 113 18.47 21.41 -1.85
N ALA A 114 17.35 22.10 -1.77
CA ALA A 114 16.54 22.57 -2.90
C ALA A 114 15.93 21.45 -3.79
N THR A 115 15.99 20.19 -3.36
CA THR A 115 15.28 19.08 -4.04
C THR A 115 13.86 19.00 -3.52
N THR A 116 12.89 18.91 -4.44
CA THR A 116 11.48 18.68 -4.13
C THR A 116 11.06 17.29 -4.61
N ILE A 117 10.55 16.46 -3.70
CA ILE A 117 10.11 15.10 -3.95
C ILE A 117 8.58 15.04 -3.86
N ASN A 118 7.91 14.70 -4.94
CA ASN A 118 6.48 14.48 -4.94
C ASN A 118 6.16 13.12 -4.27
N VAL A 119 5.14 13.11 -3.42
CA VAL A 119 4.68 11.91 -2.70
C VAL A 119 3.16 11.91 -2.57
N GLY A 120 2.55 10.72 -2.55
CA GLY A 120 1.17 10.57 -2.10
C GLY A 120 1.10 10.76 -0.59
N GLN A 121 0.28 11.69 -0.14
CA GLN A 121 0.14 12.07 1.27
C GLN A 121 -0.23 10.87 2.14
N ASN A 122 0.52 10.67 3.24
CA ASN A 122 0.35 9.58 4.20
C ASN A 122 0.53 8.17 3.62
N ALA A 123 1.08 8.04 2.41
CA ALA A 123 1.57 6.76 1.92
C ALA A 123 2.75 6.27 2.78
N ALA A 124 3.01 4.96 2.80
CA ALA A 124 4.08 4.39 3.63
C ALA A 124 5.45 4.98 3.32
N TYR A 125 5.75 5.24 2.06
CA TYR A 125 6.99 5.86 1.62
C TYR A 125 7.06 7.35 1.98
N ASP A 126 5.94 8.10 2.01
CA ASP A 126 5.89 9.48 2.54
C ASP A 126 6.23 9.49 4.02
N LEU A 127 5.61 8.61 4.82
CA LEU A 127 5.88 8.48 6.25
C LEU A 127 7.35 8.12 6.52
N TRP A 128 7.93 7.23 5.71
CA TRP A 128 9.34 6.87 5.81
C TRP A 128 10.24 8.06 5.48
N LEU A 129 10.04 8.71 4.34
CA LEU A 129 10.83 9.87 3.90
C LEU A 129 10.73 11.03 4.89
N THR A 130 9.55 11.28 5.47
CA THR A 130 9.36 12.31 6.50
C THR A 130 10.30 12.12 7.70
N ARG A 131 10.61 10.87 8.05
CA ARG A 131 11.49 10.57 9.18
C ARG A 131 12.98 10.55 8.82
N HIS A 132 13.32 10.40 7.55
CA HIS A 132 14.72 10.15 7.13
C HIS A 132 15.35 11.29 6.35
N LEU A 133 14.56 12.12 5.65
CA LEU A 133 15.09 13.27 4.92
C LEU A 133 15.51 14.39 5.89
N GLN A 134 16.63 15.03 5.58
CA GLN A 134 17.18 16.15 6.33
C GLN A 134 17.23 17.45 5.52
N HIS A 135 17.28 17.36 4.20
CA HIS A 135 17.55 18.50 3.31
C HIS A 135 16.47 18.68 2.24
N ALA A 136 15.98 17.60 1.64
CA ALA A 136 14.97 17.66 0.60
C ALA A 136 13.58 17.97 1.18
N SER A 137 12.73 18.59 0.36
CA SER A 137 11.36 18.92 0.70
C SER A 137 10.38 17.93 0.08
N LEU A 138 9.31 17.60 0.81
CA LEU A 138 8.23 16.76 0.31
C LEU A 138 7.07 17.62 -0.18
N ASN A 139 6.68 17.42 -1.46
CA ASN A 139 5.43 17.94 -2.03
C ASN A 139 4.38 16.83 -1.97
N ARG A 140 3.38 16.98 -1.10
CA ARG A 140 2.36 15.98 -0.82
C ARG A 140 1.12 16.21 -1.66
N LEU A 141 0.81 15.26 -2.54
CA LEU A 141 -0.40 15.23 -3.35
C LEU A 141 -1.42 14.29 -2.69
N PRO A 142 -2.73 14.46 -2.98
CA PRO A 142 -3.78 13.65 -2.33
C PRO A 142 -3.66 12.14 -2.52
N SER A 143 -3.06 11.69 -3.65
CA SER A 143 -2.85 10.28 -3.96
C SER A 143 -1.49 10.03 -4.60
N SER A 144 -1.07 8.76 -4.65
CA SER A 144 0.15 8.33 -5.33
C SER A 144 0.10 8.61 -6.84
N GLN A 145 -1.08 8.45 -7.46
CA GLN A 145 -1.25 8.73 -8.88
C GLN A 145 -1.12 10.23 -9.18
N GLU A 146 -1.77 11.08 -8.38
CA GLU A 146 -1.64 12.53 -8.54
C GLU A 146 -0.20 13.02 -8.35
N ALA A 147 0.58 12.37 -7.47
CA ALA A 147 1.99 12.68 -7.30
C ALA A 147 2.82 12.35 -8.56
N ILE A 148 2.51 11.24 -9.23
CA ILE A 148 3.12 10.87 -10.52
C ILE A 148 2.70 11.85 -11.61
N ASP A 149 1.42 12.16 -11.70
CA ASP A 149 0.86 13.08 -12.72
C ASP A 149 1.47 14.48 -12.58
N ALA A 150 1.57 15.02 -11.37
CA ALA A 150 2.22 16.30 -11.11
C ALA A 150 3.71 16.30 -11.54
N PHE A 151 4.45 15.20 -11.24
CA PHE A 151 5.83 15.06 -11.70
C PHE A 151 5.93 15.04 -13.23
N LEU A 152 5.07 14.30 -13.91
CA LEU A 152 5.03 14.25 -15.38
C LEU A 152 4.65 15.60 -15.99
N ALA A 153 3.81 16.39 -15.31
CA ALA A 153 3.46 17.75 -15.68
C ALA A 153 4.59 18.78 -15.44
N GLY A 154 5.68 18.37 -14.80
CA GLY A 154 6.85 19.23 -14.59
C GLY A 154 7.02 19.73 -13.16
N GLU A 155 6.17 19.32 -12.21
CA GLU A 155 6.26 19.70 -10.82
C GLU A 155 7.22 18.79 -10.05
N GLY A 156 8.06 19.37 -9.19
CA GLY A 156 9.06 18.66 -8.42
C GLY A 156 10.24 18.13 -9.25
N ASP A 157 11.27 17.68 -8.58
CA ASP A 157 12.49 17.14 -9.19
C ASP A 157 12.39 15.63 -9.41
N MET A 158 11.60 14.94 -8.59
CA MET A 158 11.34 13.52 -8.66
C MET A 158 9.99 13.17 -8.00
N VAL A 159 9.51 11.95 -8.24
CA VAL A 159 8.39 11.37 -7.49
C VAL A 159 8.84 10.08 -6.83
N ALA A 160 8.62 9.96 -5.52
CA ALA A 160 8.83 8.73 -4.77
C ALA A 160 7.55 7.91 -4.74
N GLY A 161 7.71 6.58 -4.76
CA GLY A 161 6.57 5.67 -4.78
C GLY A 161 6.98 4.19 -4.71
N ILE A 162 6.00 3.33 -4.90
CA ILE A 162 6.19 1.90 -5.03
C ILE A 162 6.84 1.61 -6.39
N ARG A 163 7.82 0.70 -6.43
CA ARG A 163 8.63 0.42 -7.63
C ARG A 163 7.81 0.08 -8.86
N GLN A 164 6.89 -0.89 -8.77
CA GLN A 164 6.14 -1.39 -9.94
C GLN A 164 5.31 -0.32 -10.67
N PRO A 165 4.49 0.52 -10.00
CA PRO A 165 3.81 1.64 -10.66
C PRO A 165 4.77 2.64 -11.30
N LEU A 166 5.91 2.93 -10.67
CA LEU A 166 6.92 3.84 -11.23
C LEU A 166 7.59 3.23 -12.47
N GLU A 167 7.87 1.94 -12.48
CA GLU A 167 8.38 1.23 -13.65
C GLU A 167 7.36 1.18 -14.78
N ALA A 168 6.08 0.96 -14.48
CA ALA A 168 5.01 1.03 -15.47
C ALA A 168 4.92 2.43 -16.09
N THR A 169 5.03 3.48 -15.29
CA THR A 169 5.09 4.87 -15.76
C THR A 169 6.31 5.10 -16.65
N ALA A 170 7.48 4.62 -16.26
CA ALA A 170 8.71 4.79 -17.06
C ALA A 170 8.65 4.06 -18.40
N ARG A 171 7.96 2.93 -18.49
CA ARG A 171 7.73 2.24 -19.79
C ARG A 171 6.83 3.03 -20.74
N GLN A 172 5.92 3.85 -20.21
CA GLN A 172 4.95 4.62 -20.99
C GLN A 172 5.43 6.03 -21.35
N HIS A 173 6.40 6.56 -20.61
CA HIS A 173 6.87 7.94 -20.72
C HIS A 173 8.37 7.99 -21.02
N ALA A 174 8.74 8.31 -22.27
CA ALA A 174 10.13 8.59 -22.61
C ALA A 174 10.62 9.84 -21.84
N GLY A 175 11.88 9.82 -21.42
CA GLY A 175 12.47 10.96 -20.68
C GLY A 175 12.41 10.88 -19.18
N VAL A 176 11.89 9.78 -18.62
CA VAL A 176 11.97 9.46 -17.19
C VAL A 176 12.61 8.09 -16.97
N ARG A 177 13.16 7.86 -15.80
CA ARG A 177 13.73 6.56 -15.38
C ARG A 177 13.54 6.33 -13.90
N VAL A 178 13.39 5.07 -13.50
CA VAL A 178 13.35 4.65 -12.10
C VAL A 178 14.78 4.47 -11.58
N LEU A 179 15.04 4.84 -10.33
CA LEU A 179 16.32 4.55 -9.68
C LEU A 179 16.49 3.05 -9.50
N ALA A 180 17.74 2.57 -9.68
CA ALA A 180 18.03 1.12 -9.63
C ALA A 180 17.84 0.55 -8.21
N ASP A 181 18.15 1.33 -7.19
CA ASP A 181 18.08 0.97 -5.78
C ASP A 181 16.75 1.38 -5.12
N ASN A 182 16.55 0.95 -3.88
CA ASN A 182 15.37 1.25 -3.08
C ASN A 182 15.80 1.99 -1.81
N PHE A 183 15.03 3.00 -1.41
CA PHE A 183 15.27 3.66 -0.12
C PHE A 183 14.58 2.94 1.04
N THR A 184 13.55 2.12 0.77
CA THR A 184 12.84 1.37 1.80
C THR A 184 12.21 0.09 1.26
N GLU A 185 12.05 -0.87 2.17
CA GLU A 185 11.15 -2.02 2.02
C GLU A 185 9.87 -1.76 2.81
N ILE A 186 8.73 -1.96 2.16
CA ILE A 186 7.41 -1.68 2.70
C ILE A 186 6.70 -3.01 3.00
N GLN A 187 6.56 -3.32 4.28
CA GLN A 187 5.89 -4.53 4.76
C GLN A 187 4.39 -4.32 4.81
N GLN A 188 3.64 -5.03 3.95
CA GLN A 188 2.19 -4.98 3.90
C GLN A 188 1.58 -6.06 4.78
N ALA A 189 0.64 -5.67 5.64
CA ALA A 189 -0.02 -6.57 6.57
C ALA A 189 -1.54 -6.40 6.55
N ILE A 190 -2.23 -7.38 7.11
CA ILE A 190 -3.65 -7.25 7.42
C ILE A 190 -3.75 -6.54 8.77
N CYS A 191 -4.68 -5.63 8.92
CA CYS A 191 -4.87 -4.89 10.16
C CYS A 191 -6.35 -4.71 10.51
N VAL A 192 -6.58 -4.50 11.78
CA VAL A 192 -7.87 -4.17 12.38
C VAL A 192 -7.72 -2.94 13.27
N ALA A 193 -8.82 -2.34 13.73
CA ALA A 193 -8.76 -1.30 14.75
C ALA A 193 -7.99 -1.81 15.98
N ARG A 194 -7.18 -0.95 16.61
CA ARG A 194 -6.30 -1.36 17.71
C ARG A 194 -7.03 -2.00 18.88
N ALA A 195 -8.26 -1.58 19.15
CA ALA A 195 -9.10 -2.13 20.22
C ALA A 195 -9.67 -3.52 19.89
N ASP A 196 -9.73 -3.91 18.62
CA ASP A 196 -10.31 -5.18 18.19
C ASP A 196 -9.29 -6.33 18.32
N VAL A 197 -9.11 -6.83 19.53
CA VAL A 197 -8.22 -7.95 19.83
C VAL A 197 -8.76 -9.26 19.27
N ALA A 198 -10.08 -9.46 19.30
CA ALA A 198 -10.71 -10.69 18.83
C ALA A 198 -10.60 -10.81 17.29
N GLY A 199 -10.90 -9.75 16.55
CA GLY A 199 -10.72 -9.69 15.11
C GLY A 199 -9.25 -9.87 14.70
N PHE A 200 -8.33 -9.23 15.42
CA PHE A 200 -6.89 -9.45 15.20
C PHE A 200 -6.50 -10.92 15.33
N ASN A 201 -6.90 -11.60 16.42
CA ASN A 201 -6.54 -13.00 16.62
C ASN A 201 -7.10 -13.90 15.50
N ALA A 202 -8.37 -13.68 15.13
CA ALA A 202 -9.01 -14.46 14.06
C ALA A 202 -8.28 -14.31 12.71
N VAL A 203 -7.89 -13.07 12.35
CA VAL A 203 -7.15 -12.80 11.11
C VAL A 203 -5.74 -13.38 11.17
N ASN A 204 -5.05 -13.21 12.31
CA ASN A 204 -3.69 -13.71 12.49
C ASN A 204 -3.62 -15.24 12.44
N ASP A 205 -4.59 -15.94 13.01
CA ASP A 205 -4.70 -17.41 12.97
C ASP A 205 -4.90 -17.86 11.52
N ALA A 206 -5.82 -17.22 10.78
CA ALA A 206 -6.05 -17.53 9.37
C ALA A 206 -4.78 -17.35 8.53
N LEU A 207 -4.08 -16.22 8.70
CA LEU A 207 -2.84 -15.93 7.97
C LEU A 207 -1.74 -16.95 8.30
N SER A 208 -1.62 -17.33 9.57
CA SER A 208 -0.64 -18.31 10.05
C SER A 208 -0.88 -19.69 9.45
N GLU A 209 -2.13 -20.14 9.39
CA GLU A 209 -2.50 -21.41 8.74
C GLU A 209 -2.17 -21.40 7.26
N TRP A 210 -2.55 -20.34 6.53
CA TRP A 210 -2.28 -20.24 5.09
C TRP A 210 -0.80 -20.14 4.74
N ARG A 211 0.00 -19.60 5.66
CA ARG A 211 1.46 -19.60 5.53
C ARG A 211 2.03 -21.00 5.76
N ALA A 212 1.55 -21.68 6.80
CA ALA A 212 2.02 -23.02 7.15
C ALA A 212 1.73 -24.06 6.06
N ASP A 213 0.60 -23.93 5.34
CA ASP A 213 0.21 -24.83 4.25
C ASP A 213 0.71 -24.38 2.86
N GLY A 214 1.39 -23.24 2.76
CA GLY A 214 1.92 -22.67 1.51
C GLY A 214 0.88 -22.02 0.60
N SER A 215 -0.38 -21.98 1.02
CA SER A 215 -1.47 -21.46 0.18
C SER A 215 -1.50 -19.94 0.11
N LEU A 216 -0.88 -19.25 1.08
CA LEU A 216 -0.72 -17.79 1.03
C LEU A 216 0.28 -17.41 -0.07
N GLU A 217 1.44 -18.02 -0.10
CA GLU A 217 2.49 -17.76 -1.09
C GLU A 217 2.01 -18.10 -2.50
N ALA A 218 1.28 -19.20 -2.66
CA ALA A 218 0.67 -19.57 -3.95
C ALA A 218 -0.36 -18.54 -4.43
N LEU A 219 -1.19 -17.99 -3.52
CA LEU A 219 -2.14 -16.93 -3.84
C LEU A 219 -1.42 -15.66 -4.28
N ILE A 220 -0.39 -15.23 -3.53
CA ILE A 220 0.40 -14.02 -3.82
C ILE A 220 1.06 -14.15 -5.19
N ALA A 221 1.77 -15.25 -5.45
CA ALA A 221 2.43 -15.49 -6.73
C ALA A 221 1.45 -15.44 -7.92
N ARG A 222 0.27 -16.05 -7.78
CA ARG A 222 -0.77 -16.04 -8.81
C ARG A 222 -1.32 -14.64 -9.08
N GLN A 223 -1.49 -13.81 -8.04
CA GLN A 223 -2.05 -12.47 -8.21
C GLN A 223 -1.02 -11.50 -8.78
N LEU A 224 0.24 -11.59 -8.38
CA LEU A 224 1.31 -10.74 -8.92
C LEU A 224 1.60 -11.05 -10.40
N SER A 225 1.56 -12.33 -10.80
CA SER A 225 1.76 -12.71 -12.22
C SER A 225 0.64 -12.25 -13.16
N LYS A 226 -0.55 -11.89 -12.64
CA LYS A 226 -1.63 -11.32 -13.45
C LYS A 226 -1.51 -9.81 -13.64
N ALA A 227 -0.68 -9.15 -12.82
CA ALA A 227 -0.48 -7.70 -12.84
C ALA A 227 0.68 -7.26 -13.76
N GLU A 228 1.46 -8.22 -14.30
CA GLU A 228 2.53 -7.99 -15.30
C GLU A 228 1.96 -8.01 -16.72
#